data_1d0a4e1112621e9ad78209678950cf5e
#
_entry.id   1d0a4e1112621e9ad78209678950cf5e
#
_cell.length_a   1.000
_cell.length_b   1.000
_cell.length_c   1.000
_cell.angle_alpha   90.00
_cell.angle_beta   90.00
_cell.angle_gamma   90.00
#
_symmetry.space_group_name_H-M   'P 1'
#
loop_
_entity.id
_entity.type
_entity.pdbx_description
1 polymer ?
#
loop_
_entity_poly.entity_id
_entity_poly.type
_entity_poly.pdbx_seq_one_letter_code
_entity_poly.pdbx_strand_id
1 'polypeptide(L)'
;SHDFQDTYDSASVMVMKDKNCWAKCCFELTDFGTHAAVSVVTKGDSDDANGCNLEGNSAWLQVCRAGNNFGFHYSLDGVNFYMMRYFHLPADPIIKVGLLAQAPVGNGGIRVYENLSIEKKTVKNIRAGK
;
A
#
# COMPACT_ATOMS: atom_id res chain seq x y z
N SER A 1 5.70 2.89 -11.72
CA SER A 1 5.99 1.78 -12.65
C SER A 1 7.08 0.87 -12.08
N HIS A 2 7.23 -0.29 -12.66
CA HIS A 2 8.13 -1.34 -12.15
C HIS A 2 8.64 -2.24 -13.28
N ASP A 3 9.65 -3.04 -12.90
CA ASP A 3 10.17 -4.16 -13.68
C ASP A 3 10.15 -5.45 -12.84
N PHE A 4 9.05 -5.77 -12.20
CA PHE A 4 8.92 -6.96 -11.35
C PHE A 4 9.30 -8.22 -12.12
N GLN A 5 10.18 -9.03 -11.56
CA GLN A 5 10.70 -10.25 -12.15
C GLN A 5 10.44 -11.48 -11.30
N ASP A 6 10.46 -11.29 -9.98
CA ASP A 6 10.36 -12.38 -9.02
C ASP A 6 9.13 -12.21 -8.11
N THR A 7 8.64 -13.33 -7.60
CA THR A 7 7.51 -13.39 -6.67
C THR A 7 7.72 -12.46 -5.47
N TYR A 8 6.68 -11.71 -5.12
CA TYR A 8 6.66 -10.70 -4.06
C TYR A 8 7.47 -9.44 -4.34
N ASP A 9 7.99 -9.27 -5.55
CA ASP A 9 8.49 -7.99 -6.00
C ASP A 9 7.39 -6.94 -5.88
N SER A 10 7.65 -5.84 -5.18
CA SER A 10 6.60 -4.85 -4.96
C SER A 10 7.10 -3.40 -4.88
N ALA A 11 6.19 -2.50 -5.24
CA ALA A 11 6.26 -1.08 -4.97
C ALA A 11 5.13 -0.71 -4.01
N SER A 12 5.44 -0.09 -2.88
CA SER A 12 4.49 0.06 -1.78
C SER A 12 4.49 1.46 -1.17
N VAL A 13 3.34 1.82 -0.59
CA VAL A 13 3.21 2.91 0.38
C VAL A 13 3.03 2.30 1.76
N MET A 14 3.77 2.80 2.74
CA MET A 14 3.79 2.26 4.10
C MET A 14 3.45 3.33 5.12
N VAL A 15 2.66 2.95 6.12
CA VAL A 15 2.46 3.70 7.36
C VAL A 15 3.04 2.91 8.53
N MET A 16 3.79 3.57 9.40
CA MET A 16 4.56 2.89 10.44
C MET A 16 4.61 3.71 11.71
N LYS A 17 4.15 3.13 12.83
CA LYS A 17 4.40 3.65 14.16
C LYS A 17 5.76 3.18 14.67
N ASP A 18 5.97 1.88 14.67
CA ASP A 18 7.21 1.20 15.06
C ASP A 18 7.33 -0.16 14.35
N LYS A 19 8.38 -0.91 14.66
CA LYS A 19 8.67 -2.21 14.03
C LYS A 19 7.59 -3.28 14.22
N ASN A 20 6.74 -3.14 15.23
CA ASN A 20 5.66 -4.08 15.54
C ASN A 20 4.26 -3.55 15.19
N CYS A 21 4.18 -2.32 14.68
CA CYS A 21 2.92 -1.65 14.37
C CYS A 21 3.05 -0.82 13.09
N TRP A 22 2.65 -1.42 11.97
CA TRP A 22 2.74 -0.83 10.65
C TRP A 22 1.75 -1.47 9.67
N ALA A 23 1.53 -0.82 8.56
CA ALA A 23 0.78 -1.39 7.46
C ALA A 23 1.35 -0.90 6.13
N LYS A 24 1.21 -1.70 5.07
CA LYS A 24 1.59 -1.32 3.72
C LYS A 24 0.53 -1.72 2.71
N CYS A 25 0.37 -0.92 1.68
CA CYS A 25 -0.33 -1.29 0.45
C CYS A 25 0.68 -1.41 -0.68
N CYS A 26 0.57 -2.48 -1.42
CA CYS A 26 1.52 -2.88 -2.44
C CYS A 26 0.87 -2.98 -3.81
N PHE A 27 1.60 -2.57 -4.83
CA PHE A 27 1.47 -3.11 -6.16
C PHE A 27 2.53 -4.20 -6.27
N GLU A 28 2.13 -5.45 -6.47
CA GLU A 28 2.98 -6.63 -6.23
C GLU A 28 2.81 -7.68 -7.30
N LEU A 29 3.90 -8.37 -7.63
CA LEU A 29 3.87 -9.63 -8.37
C LEU A 29 3.59 -10.77 -7.38
N THR A 30 2.40 -11.33 -7.45
CA THR A 30 1.95 -12.36 -6.51
C THR A 30 2.56 -13.73 -6.80
N ASP A 31 2.40 -14.66 -5.88
CA ASP A 31 2.75 -16.07 -6.02
C ASP A 31 1.90 -16.80 -7.08
N PHE A 32 0.80 -16.21 -7.54
CA PHE A 32 0.00 -16.68 -8.68
C PHE A 32 0.51 -16.16 -10.04
N GLY A 33 1.59 -15.37 -10.06
CA GLY A 33 2.15 -14.78 -11.27
C GLY A 33 1.31 -13.62 -11.83
N THR A 34 0.47 -13.01 -11.01
CA THR A 34 -0.34 -11.85 -11.39
C THR A 34 0.14 -10.59 -10.69
N HIS A 35 0.02 -9.44 -11.34
CA HIS A 35 0.15 -8.16 -10.65
C HIS A 35 -1.14 -7.89 -9.87
N ALA A 36 -1.02 -7.52 -8.61
CA ALA A 36 -2.19 -7.29 -7.77
C ALA A 36 -1.98 -6.16 -6.75
N ALA A 37 -3.10 -5.63 -6.28
CA ALA A 37 -3.16 -4.82 -5.09
C ALA A 37 -3.11 -5.75 -3.86
N VAL A 38 -2.06 -5.65 -3.06
CA VAL A 38 -1.85 -6.48 -1.87
C VAL A 38 -1.69 -5.57 -0.65
N SER A 39 -2.17 -6.00 0.50
CA SER A 39 -2.01 -5.24 1.73
C SER A 39 -1.56 -6.11 2.89
N VAL A 40 -0.74 -5.53 3.77
CA VAL A 40 -0.30 -6.17 5.01
C VAL A 40 -0.59 -5.22 6.17
N VAL A 41 -1.13 -5.75 7.25
CA VAL A 41 -1.31 -5.01 8.51
C VAL A 41 -0.63 -5.79 9.62
N THR A 42 0.28 -5.12 10.33
CA THR A 42 1.06 -5.72 11.42
C THR A 42 0.74 -5.03 12.75
N LYS A 43 0.31 -5.83 13.69
CA LYS A 43 0.12 -5.47 15.10
C LYS A 43 0.72 -6.58 15.97
N GLY A 44 2.07 -6.63 16.02
CA GLY A 44 2.81 -7.78 16.49
C GLY A 44 2.93 -8.83 15.38
N ASP A 45 1.84 -9.52 15.08
CA ASP A 45 1.72 -10.43 13.94
C ASP A 45 1.22 -9.71 12.69
N SER A 46 1.53 -10.26 11.52
CA SER A 46 1.17 -9.71 10.23
C SER A 46 0.00 -10.44 9.60
N ASP A 47 -0.99 -9.67 9.14
CA ASP A 47 -2.12 -10.17 8.37
C ASP A 47 -1.99 -9.68 6.92
N ASP A 48 -1.84 -10.61 5.99
CA ASP A 48 -1.81 -10.36 4.57
C ASP A 48 -3.21 -10.44 3.95
N ALA A 49 -3.43 -9.66 2.91
CA ALA A 49 -4.64 -9.73 2.11
C ALA A 49 -4.31 -9.50 0.63
N ASN A 50 -4.53 -10.51 -0.19
CA ASN A 50 -4.55 -10.37 -1.63
C ASN A 50 -5.85 -9.64 -2.01
N GLY A 51 -5.68 -8.53 -2.74
CA GLY A 51 -6.79 -7.78 -3.33
C GLY A 51 -7.06 -8.22 -4.76
N CYS A 52 -7.49 -7.29 -5.59
CA CYS A 52 -7.75 -7.57 -6.99
C CYS A 52 -6.48 -7.58 -7.84
N ASN A 53 -6.51 -8.34 -8.92
CA ASN A 53 -5.49 -8.26 -9.96
C ASN A 53 -5.57 -6.89 -10.66
N LEU A 54 -4.42 -6.36 -11.01
CA LEU A 54 -4.27 -5.08 -11.70
C LEU A 54 -3.57 -5.31 -13.02
N GLU A 55 -4.11 -4.74 -14.09
CA GLU A 55 -3.48 -4.82 -15.39
C GLU A 55 -2.38 -3.76 -15.55
N GLY A 56 -1.38 -4.08 -16.38
CA GLY A 56 -0.28 -3.16 -16.69
C GLY A 56 0.85 -3.20 -15.67
N ASN A 57 1.72 -2.21 -15.78
CA ASN A 57 2.96 -2.11 -15.00
C ASN A 57 3.01 -0.89 -14.08
N SER A 58 1.90 -0.23 -13.86
CA SER A 58 1.81 0.94 -12.97
C SER A 58 0.45 1.00 -12.29
N ALA A 59 0.44 1.54 -11.09
CA ALA A 59 -0.78 1.81 -10.32
C ALA A 59 -0.56 3.02 -9.42
N TRP A 60 -1.66 3.68 -9.08
CA TRP A 60 -1.70 4.69 -8.04
C TRP A 60 -2.06 4.01 -6.72
N LEU A 61 -1.33 4.34 -5.66
CA LEU A 61 -1.61 3.86 -4.31
C LEU A 61 -1.90 5.06 -3.41
N GLN A 62 -2.92 4.92 -2.56
CA GLN A 62 -3.31 5.94 -1.62
C GLN A 62 -3.52 5.33 -0.24
N VAL A 63 -3.10 6.05 0.78
CA VAL A 63 -3.49 5.81 2.17
C VAL A 63 -4.20 7.05 2.72
N CYS A 64 -5.30 6.85 3.41
CA CYS A 64 -5.99 7.90 4.15
C CYS A 64 -6.20 7.50 5.62
N ARG A 65 -6.38 8.51 6.47
CA ARG A 65 -6.48 8.34 7.92
C ARG A 65 -7.60 9.19 8.52
N ALA A 66 -8.30 8.59 9.48
CA ALA A 66 -9.20 9.30 10.41
C ALA A 66 -9.01 8.70 11.82
N GLY A 67 -8.33 9.41 12.72
CA GLY A 67 -7.92 8.86 14.01
C GLY A 67 -6.96 7.67 13.84
N ASN A 68 -7.33 6.54 14.41
CA ASN A 68 -6.60 5.27 14.27
C ASN A 68 -7.20 4.32 13.23
N ASN A 69 -8.15 4.81 12.44
CA ASN A 69 -8.70 4.07 11.30
C ASN A 69 -8.04 4.53 10.00
N PHE A 70 -7.74 3.57 9.16
CA PHE A 70 -7.04 3.79 7.89
C PHE A 70 -7.78 3.14 6.74
N GLY A 71 -7.60 3.69 5.55
CA GLY A 71 -8.01 3.08 4.29
C GLY A 71 -6.86 3.03 3.31
N PHE A 72 -6.66 1.89 2.68
CA PHE A 72 -5.82 1.75 1.51
C PHE A 72 -6.67 1.71 0.25
N HIS A 73 -6.22 2.41 -0.77
CA HIS A 73 -6.90 2.48 -2.07
C HIS A 73 -5.88 2.34 -3.19
N TYR A 74 -6.36 1.87 -4.33
CA TYR A 74 -5.61 1.86 -5.58
C TYR A 74 -6.41 2.53 -6.70
N SER A 75 -5.71 2.94 -7.75
CA SER A 75 -6.32 3.43 -8.98
C SER A 75 -5.40 3.07 -10.16
N LEU A 76 -5.99 2.88 -11.35
CA LEU A 76 -5.25 2.69 -12.60
C LEU A 76 -5.20 3.97 -13.45
N ASP A 77 -6.06 4.94 -13.16
CA ASP A 77 -6.17 6.20 -13.90
C ASP A 77 -5.79 7.44 -13.09
N GLY A 78 -5.53 7.29 -11.78
CA GLY A 78 -5.22 8.38 -10.86
C GLY A 78 -6.42 9.26 -10.50
N VAL A 79 -7.61 8.91 -10.94
CA VAL A 79 -8.86 9.66 -10.74
C VAL A 79 -9.88 8.86 -9.93
N ASN A 80 -10.11 7.62 -10.35
CA ASN A 80 -11.05 6.71 -9.72
C ASN A 80 -10.30 5.76 -8.75
N PHE A 81 -10.49 5.99 -7.46
CA PHE A 81 -9.85 5.20 -6.41
C PHE A 81 -10.82 4.18 -5.82
N TYR A 82 -10.34 2.96 -5.67
CA TYR A 82 -11.07 1.83 -5.12
C TYR A 82 -10.42 1.34 -3.83
N MET A 83 -11.24 1.02 -2.82
CA MET A 83 -10.73 0.56 -1.55
C MET A 83 -10.10 -0.83 -1.67
N MET A 84 -8.88 -0.98 -1.17
CA MET A 84 -8.19 -2.26 -0.96
C MET A 84 -8.50 -2.82 0.42
N ARG A 85 -8.39 -1.98 1.45
CA ARG A 85 -8.54 -2.41 2.84
C ARG A 85 -8.93 -1.26 3.75
N TYR A 86 -9.86 -1.52 4.65
CA TYR A 86 -10.15 -0.71 5.83
C TYR A 86 -9.54 -1.41 7.03
N PHE A 87 -8.77 -0.70 7.85
CA PHE A 87 -8.12 -1.30 9.02
C PHE A 87 -7.94 -0.30 10.16
N HIS A 88 -7.78 -0.84 11.36
CA HIS A 88 -7.42 -0.10 12.56
C HIS A 88 -5.94 -0.33 12.88
N LEU A 89 -5.21 0.75 13.16
CA LEU A 89 -3.83 0.70 13.62
C LEU A 89 -3.68 1.66 14.80
N PRO A 90 -3.24 1.21 15.99
CA PRO A 90 -3.08 2.07 17.16
C PRO A 90 -1.85 2.98 16.99
N ALA A 91 -2.01 4.03 16.21
CA ALA A 91 -0.92 4.88 15.70
C ALA A 91 -0.88 6.28 16.31
N ASP A 92 -1.76 6.61 17.28
CA ASP A 92 -1.77 7.91 17.93
C ASP A 92 -0.47 8.20 18.68
N PRO A 93 -0.07 9.49 18.67
CA PRO A 93 -0.60 10.59 17.85
C PRO A 93 0.09 10.66 16.48
N ILE A 94 1.29 10.11 16.34
CA ILE A 94 2.18 10.30 15.20
C ILE A 94 2.42 8.97 14.49
N ILE A 95 2.32 9.01 13.16
CA ILE A 95 2.70 7.90 12.29
C ILE A 95 3.68 8.38 11.22
N LYS A 96 4.62 7.54 10.87
CA LYS A 96 5.52 7.76 9.72
C LYS A 96 4.86 7.25 8.45
N VAL A 97 5.07 7.96 7.35
CA VAL A 97 4.62 7.54 6.01
C VAL A 97 5.83 7.47 5.10
N GLY A 98 5.91 6.48 4.25
CA GLY A 98 7.04 6.31 3.34
C GLY A 98 6.74 5.40 2.17
N LEU A 99 7.70 5.35 1.27
CA LEU A 99 7.73 4.46 0.13
C LEU A 99 8.63 3.26 0.43
N LEU A 100 8.27 2.10 -0.08
CA LEU A 100 9.02 0.86 0.12
C LEU A 100 9.11 0.09 -1.19
N ALA A 101 10.32 -0.27 -1.59
CA ALA A 101 10.59 -1.19 -2.68
C ALA A 101 11.05 -2.53 -2.10
N GLN A 102 10.48 -3.62 -2.56
CA GLN A 102 10.80 -4.96 -2.08
C GLN A 102 11.13 -5.92 -3.21
N ALA A 103 12.08 -6.81 -2.94
CA ALA A 103 12.43 -7.98 -3.73
C ALA A 103 12.90 -9.08 -2.77
N PRO A 104 11.99 -9.74 -2.04
CA PRO A 104 12.37 -10.64 -0.95
C PRO A 104 12.95 -11.97 -1.43
N VAL A 105 12.69 -12.36 -2.66
CA VAL A 105 13.13 -13.65 -3.22
C VAL A 105 14.18 -13.48 -4.30
N GLY A 106 14.06 -12.45 -5.14
CA GLY A 106 14.89 -12.25 -6.32
C GLY A 106 16.10 -11.36 -6.11
N ASN A 107 16.67 -10.91 -7.23
CA ASN A 107 17.88 -10.08 -7.25
C ASN A 107 17.58 -8.57 -7.20
N GLY A 108 16.34 -8.19 -7.02
CA GLY A 108 15.92 -6.81 -7.04
C GLY A 108 15.40 -6.36 -8.39
N GLY A 109 15.36 -5.03 -8.59
CA GLY A 109 14.85 -4.40 -9.79
C GLY A 109 14.49 -2.95 -9.53
N ILE A 110 13.97 -2.26 -10.55
CA ILE A 110 13.65 -0.84 -10.49
C ILE A 110 12.17 -0.66 -10.12
N ARG A 111 11.91 0.22 -9.15
CA ARG A 111 10.57 0.70 -8.79
C ARG A 111 10.59 2.22 -8.90
N VAL A 112 9.79 2.76 -9.81
CA VAL A 112 9.71 4.19 -10.04
C VAL A 112 8.47 4.75 -9.36
N TYR A 113 8.65 5.72 -8.50
CA TYR A 113 7.58 6.44 -7.82
C TYR A 113 7.50 7.86 -8.36
N GLU A 114 6.29 8.30 -8.68
CA GLU A 114 6.02 9.61 -9.23
C GLU A 114 4.84 10.24 -8.49
N ASN A 115 4.73 11.55 -8.56
CA ASN A 115 3.58 12.33 -8.05
C ASN A 115 3.28 12.10 -6.55
N LEU A 116 4.32 11.88 -5.74
CA LEU A 116 4.14 11.74 -4.29
C LEU A 116 3.56 13.02 -3.70
N SER A 117 2.44 12.91 -3.02
CA SER A 117 1.84 14.00 -2.24
C SER A 117 1.44 13.53 -0.86
N ILE A 118 1.59 14.41 0.12
CA ILE A 118 1.17 14.16 1.52
C ILE A 118 0.38 15.39 1.97
N GLU A 119 -0.87 15.18 2.38
CA GLU A 119 -1.72 16.21 2.92
C GLU A 119 -2.04 15.95 4.40
N LYS A 120 -1.82 16.93 5.25
CA LYS A 120 -2.21 16.86 6.67
C LYS A 120 -3.69 17.17 6.80
N LYS A 121 -4.53 16.18 6.59
CA LYS A 121 -5.99 16.28 6.74
C LYS A 121 -6.60 15.00 7.29
N THR A 122 -7.75 15.12 7.93
CA THR A 122 -8.61 13.99 8.27
C THR A 122 -9.64 13.79 7.18
N VAL A 123 -9.74 12.60 6.61
CA VAL A 123 -10.77 12.29 5.61
C VAL A 123 -12.13 12.13 6.28
N LYS A 124 -13.18 12.54 5.58
CA LYS A 124 -14.57 12.39 6.05
C LYS A 124 -15.12 10.98 5.80
N ASN A 125 -14.66 10.37 4.72
CA ASN A 125 -15.09 9.03 4.33
C ASN A 125 -13.86 8.18 3.96
N ILE A 126 -13.41 7.34 4.89
CA ILE A 126 -12.26 6.45 4.69
C ILE A 126 -12.50 5.49 3.53
N ARG A 127 -13.72 5.00 3.35
CA ARG A 127 -14.05 4.04 2.28
C ARG A 127 -13.93 4.67 0.90
N ALA A 128 -14.24 5.94 0.78
CA ALA A 128 -14.09 6.70 -0.46
C ALA A 128 -12.69 7.34 -0.62
N GLY A 129 -11.86 7.34 0.44
CA GLY A 129 -10.54 7.96 0.44
C GLY A 129 -10.54 9.49 0.42
N LYS A 130 -11.63 10.12 0.88
CA LYS A 130 -11.80 11.59 0.83
C LYS A 130 -12.72 12.14 1.92
#